data_ae101c39584f3cf70ef56c068ac7885e
#
_entry.id   ae101c39584f3cf70ef56c068ac7885e
#
_cell.length_a   1.000
_cell.length_b   1.000
_cell.length_c   1.000
_cell.angle_alpha   90.00
_cell.angle_beta   90.00
_cell.angle_gamma   90.00
#
_symmetry.space_group_name_H-M   'P 1'
#
loop_
_entity.id
_entity.type
_entity.pdbx_description
1 polymer ?
#
loop_
_entity_poly.entity_id
_entity_poly.type
_entity_poly.pdbx_seq_one_letter_code
_entity_poly.pdbx_strand_id
1 'polypeptide(L)'
;MKILKMMMCAALAMMAAVSCTTKEEAPKVLVLYYSQTSNTKTVATEIATRLNADIEEIVPVQPYDGEFEATIQRCMKEREEGVLPEIKPIASDLSKYDVIFLGYPVWFGTFAPPVGAFLSQTDLSGKKIVPFCSFGSGGLESSMKDLAEKQPNAEILPGYGVRAARMDAVPKEIEQFLTVSGFIEGAYVLPEDFPEQHPVSADEAAIFDAAVDGYPMLNAKAITVASRAIPEGIEYLFTAKDMPREDNPKMPPAGELKVYVTVEKDAKPVFTKVVR
;
A
#
# COMPACT_ATOMS: atom_id res chain seq x y z
N MET A 1 45.84 -71.53 -6.01
CA MET A 1 46.03 -70.88 -7.31
C MET A 1 44.86 -71.23 -8.16
N LYS A 2 43.97 -70.32 -8.35
CA LYS A 2 43.03 -70.03 -9.40
C LYS A 2 41.81 -69.35 -8.82
N ILE A 3 41.78 -68.09 -9.04
CA ILE A 3 40.73 -67.18 -8.52
C ILE A 3 39.52 -67.36 -9.38
N LEU A 4 38.41 -67.75 -8.73
CA LEU A 4 37.10 -67.89 -9.34
C LEU A 4 36.45 -66.48 -9.43
N LYS A 5 36.30 -65.98 -10.63
CA LYS A 5 35.59 -64.76 -10.93
C LYS A 5 34.09 -65.05 -10.79
N MET A 6 33.46 -64.53 -9.74
CA MET A 6 32.03 -64.51 -9.58
C MET A 6 31.49 -63.25 -10.25
N MET A 7 30.82 -63.40 -11.39
CA MET A 7 30.03 -62.34 -12.01
C MET A 7 28.74 -62.21 -11.23
N MET A 8 28.61 -61.10 -10.49
CA MET A 8 27.35 -60.66 -9.90
C MET A 8 26.67 -59.71 -10.85
N CYS A 9 25.62 -60.16 -11.52
CA CYS A 9 24.68 -59.30 -12.25
C CYS A 9 23.95 -58.42 -11.26
N ALA A 10 24.29 -57.17 -11.16
CA ALA A 10 23.51 -56.18 -10.48
C ALA A 10 22.38 -55.74 -11.41
N ALA A 11 21.16 -56.15 -11.13
CA ALA A 11 19.96 -55.64 -11.74
C ALA A 11 19.76 -54.21 -11.22
N LEU A 12 20.02 -53.22 -12.06
CA LEU A 12 19.73 -51.81 -11.78
C LEU A 12 18.21 -51.59 -11.92
N ALA A 13 17.46 -51.70 -10.82
CA ALA A 13 16.10 -51.27 -10.77
C ALA A 13 16.07 -49.73 -10.87
N MET A 14 15.80 -49.21 -12.04
CA MET A 14 15.42 -47.80 -12.22
C MET A 14 14.06 -47.60 -11.49
N MET A 15 14.14 -47.11 -10.26
CA MET A 15 12.98 -46.44 -9.64
C MET A 15 12.83 -45.11 -10.37
N ALA A 16 11.93 -45.05 -11.34
CA ALA A 16 11.37 -43.81 -11.83
C ALA A 16 10.64 -43.14 -10.65
N ALA A 17 11.34 -42.22 -9.97
CA ALA A 17 10.67 -41.29 -9.09
C ALA A 17 9.75 -40.45 -9.97
N VAL A 18 8.48 -40.79 -9.98
CA VAL A 18 7.42 -39.91 -10.45
C VAL A 18 7.39 -38.77 -9.44
N SER A 19 8.16 -37.72 -9.76
CA SER A 19 8.01 -36.43 -9.10
C SER A 19 6.63 -35.93 -9.49
N CYS A 20 5.65 -36.20 -8.66
CA CYS A 20 4.35 -35.55 -8.71
C CYS A 20 4.61 -34.08 -8.30
N THR A 21 5.04 -33.26 -9.26
CA THR A 21 4.92 -31.82 -9.11
C THR A 21 3.41 -31.54 -9.12
N THR A 22 2.81 -31.54 -7.94
CA THR A 22 1.53 -30.86 -7.75
C THR A 22 1.77 -29.43 -8.19
N LYS A 23 1.21 -29.07 -9.33
CA LYS A 23 1.16 -27.69 -9.76
C LYS A 23 0.40 -26.99 -8.64
N GLU A 24 1.12 -26.21 -7.80
CA GLU A 24 0.46 -25.38 -6.82
C GLU A 24 -0.54 -24.52 -7.58
N GLU A 25 -1.82 -24.68 -7.29
CA GLU A 25 -2.83 -23.80 -7.88
C GLU A 25 -2.48 -22.37 -7.45
N ALA A 26 -2.57 -21.44 -8.39
CA ALA A 26 -2.34 -20.04 -8.09
C ALA A 26 -3.30 -19.60 -6.97
N PRO A 27 -2.83 -18.79 -6.00
CA PRO A 27 -3.64 -18.38 -4.87
C PRO A 27 -4.90 -17.67 -5.34
N LYS A 28 -6.03 -18.01 -4.74
CA LYS A 28 -7.30 -17.37 -5.06
C LYS A 28 -7.36 -16.00 -4.40
N VAL A 29 -7.55 -14.97 -5.21
CA VAL A 29 -7.48 -13.56 -4.80
C VAL A 29 -8.86 -12.91 -4.79
N LEU A 30 -9.17 -12.16 -3.72
CA LEU A 30 -10.28 -11.23 -3.65
C LEU A 30 -9.74 -9.81 -3.49
N VAL A 31 -10.26 -8.86 -4.26
CA VAL A 31 -10.04 -7.43 -4.05
C VAL A 31 -11.26 -6.86 -3.33
N LEU A 32 -11.10 -6.58 -2.05
CA LEU A 32 -12.15 -6.04 -1.18
C LEU A 32 -11.81 -4.59 -0.83
N TYR A 33 -12.72 -3.64 -1.01
CA TYR A 33 -12.38 -2.24 -0.81
C TYR A 33 -13.57 -1.40 -0.35
N TYR A 34 -13.27 -0.27 0.28
CA TYR A 34 -14.18 0.86 0.46
C TYR A 34 -13.67 2.08 -0.31
N SER A 35 -14.58 2.82 -0.95
CA SER A 35 -14.22 4.05 -1.65
C SER A 35 -15.33 5.09 -1.54
N GLN A 36 -15.00 6.32 -1.16
CA GLN A 36 -15.93 7.44 -1.11
C GLN A 36 -15.91 8.26 -2.42
N THR A 37 -14.71 8.63 -2.88
CA THR A 37 -14.48 9.54 -4.02
C THR A 37 -13.95 8.83 -5.26
N SER A 38 -14.15 7.53 -5.36
CA SER A 38 -13.70 6.65 -6.44
C SER A 38 -12.18 6.44 -6.57
N ASN A 39 -11.33 7.14 -5.83
CA ASN A 39 -9.87 6.93 -5.90
C ASN A 39 -9.47 5.50 -5.54
N THR A 40 -9.90 5.00 -4.37
CA THR A 40 -9.62 3.62 -3.96
C THR A 40 -10.26 2.61 -4.91
N LYS A 41 -11.45 2.90 -5.43
CA LYS A 41 -12.12 2.07 -6.45
C LYS A 41 -11.29 1.95 -7.72
N THR A 42 -10.69 3.04 -8.19
CA THR A 42 -9.80 3.02 -9.37
C THR A 42 -8.62 2.07 -9.15
N VAL A 43 -7.96 2.16 -7.98
CA VAL A 43 -6.87 1.24 -7.62
C VAL A 43 -7.36 -0.20 -7.54
N ALA A 44 -8.51 -0.43 -6.88
CA ALA A 44 -9.11 -1.76 -6.74
C ALA A 44 -9.41 -2.40 -8.11
N THR A 45 -9.99 -1.61 -9.02
CA THR A 45 -10.32 -2.07 -10.38
C THR A 45 -9.06 -2.43 -11.18
N GLU A 46 -8.00 -1.63 -11.06
CA GLU A 46 -6.73 -1.90 -11.73
C GLU A 46 -6.09 -3.20 -11.22
N ILE A 47 -6.04 -3.40 -9.89
CA ILE A 47 -5.54 -4.64 -9.28
C ILE A 47 -6.37 -5.85 -9.74
N ALA A 48 -7.70 -5.77 -9.63
CA ALA A 48 -8.58 -6.88 -9.98
C ALA A 48 -8.46 -7.25 -11.46
N THR A 49 -8.34 -6.25 -12.35
CA THR A 49 -8.18 -6.46 -13.78
C THR A 49 -6.87 -7.19 -14.08
N ARG A 50 -5.75 -6.74 -13.50
CA ARG A 50 -4.43 -7.37 -13.75
C ARG A 50 -4.31 -8.78 -13.21
N LEU A 51 -4.97 -9.05 -12.08
CA LEU A 51 -4.96 -10.37 -11.44
C LEU A 51 -6.08 -11.29 -11.93
N ASN A 52 -7.00 -10.79 -12.75
CA ASN A 52 -8.26 -11.48 -13.09
C ASN A 52 -8.96 -12.00 -11.81
N ALA A 53 -9.02 -11.14 -10.77
CA ALA A 53 -9.52 -11.47 -9.45
C ALA A 53 -10.96 -11.02 -9.25
N ASP A 54 -11.65 -11.69 -8.32
CA ASP A 54 -12.96 -11.25 -7.84
C ASP A 54 -12.82 -9.89 -7.13
N ILE A 55 -13.83 -9.03 -7.26
CA ILE A 55 -13.82 -7.69 -6.66
C ILE A 55 -15.15 -7.42 -5.96
N GLU A 56 -15.09 -6.85 -4.74
CA GLU A 56 -16.29 -6.48 -3.98
C GLU A 56 -16.07 -5.18 -3.21
N GLU A 57 -17.12 -4.38 -3.10
CA GLU A 57 -17.10 -3.13 -2.36
C GLU A 57 -17.71 -3.29 -0.96
N ILE A 58 -17.02 -2.83 0.08
CA ILE A 58 -17.55 -2.66 1.43
C ILE A 58 -18.51 -1.47 1.40
N VAL A 59 -19.80 -1.71 1.60
CA VAL A 59 -20.83 -0.67 1.47
C VAL A 59 -21.40 -0.34 2.84
N PRO A 60 -21.20 0.88 3.37
CA PRO A 60 -21.90 1.31 4.58
C PRO A 60 -23.40 1.43 4.32
N VAL A 61 -24.23 1.06 5.31
CA VAL A 61 -25.69 1.14 5.21
C VAL A 61 -26.11 2.61 5.08
N GLN A 62 -25.45 3.50 5.81
CA GLN A 62 -25.57 4.94 5.63
C GLN A 62 -24.30 5.45 4.94
N PRO A 63 -24.37 5.88 3.68
CA PRO A 63 -23.20 6.40 2.96
C PRO A 63 -22.59 7.62 3.64
N TYR A 64 -21.28 7.81 3.42
CA TYR A 64 -20.59 9.07 3.72
C TYR A 64 -20.76 10.00 2.52
N ASP A 65 -22.01 10.32 2.22
CA ASP A 65 -22.40 11.24 1.17
C ASP A 65 -22.45 12.66 1.73
N GLY A 66 -21.90 13.57 1.04
CA GLY A 66 -21.90 14.96 1.42
C GLY A 66 -20.55 15.62 1.21
N GLU A 67 -20.54 16.87 1.60
CA GLU A 67 -19.35 17.69 1.55
C GLU A 67 -18.27 17.16 2.48
N PHE A 68 -17.02 17.46 2.15
CA PHE A 68 -15.84 17.02 2.89
C PHE A 68 -15.96 17.27 4.40
N GLU A 69 -16.46 18.45 4.79
CA GLU A 69 -16.67 18.82 6.19
C GLU A 69 -17.68 17.90 6.89
N ALA A 70 -18.79 17.54 6.23
CA ALA A 70 -19.79 16.64 6.81
C ALA A 70 -19.21 15.24 7.07
N THR A 71 -18.36 14.75 6.18
CA THR A 71 -17.62 13.49 6.38
C THR A 71 -16.69 13.57 7.58
N ILE A 72 -15.92 14.67 7.71
CA ILE A 72 -15.02 14.88 8.86
C ILE A 72 -15.83 14.88 10.17
N GLN A 73 -16.89 15.67 10.26
CA GLN A 73 -17.71 15.80 11.47
C GLN A 73 -18.31 14.45 11.88
N ARG A 74 -18.84 13.70 10.92
CA ARG A 74 -19.35 12.35 11.19
C ARG A 74 -18.27 11.42 11.72
N CYS A 75 -17.10 11.36 11.06
CA CYS A 75 -16.01 10.52 11.50
C CYS A 75 -15.47 10.90 12.89
N MET A 76 -15.37 12.20 13.19
CA MET A 76 -14.98 12.68 14.52
C MET A 76 -15.95 12.20 15.58
N LYS A 77 -17.26 12.36 15.34
CA LYS A 77 -18.31 11.89 16.24
C LYS A 77 -18.26 10.38 16.46
N GLU A 78 -18.16 9.59 15.39
CA GLU A 78 -18.03 8.12 15.46
C GLU A 78 -16.82 7.70 16.30
N ARG A 79 -15.68 8.41 16.17
CA ARG A 79 -14.48 8.16 16.97
C ARG A 79 -14.64 8.54 18.44
N GLU A 80 -15.25 9.69 18.74
CA GLU A 80 -15.52 10.14 20.11
C GLU A 80 -16.47 9.18 20.84
N GLU A 81 -17.48 8.68 20.15
CA GLU A 81 -18.46 7.73 20.68
C GLU A 81 -17.95 6.28 20.68
N GLY A 82 -16.81 6.00 20.03
CA GLY A 82 -16.26 4.65 19.89
C GLY A 82 -17.14 3.71 19.06
N VAL A 83 -17.93 4.25 18.14
CA VAL A 83 -18.85 3.48 17.29
C VAL A 83 -18.29 3.32 15.88
N LEU A 84 -18.70 2.22 15.23
CA LEU A 84 -18.38 1.95 13.83
C LEU A 84 -19.68 1.97 13.02
N PRO A 85 -19.63 2.39 11.74
CA PRO A 85 -20.82 2.38 10.88
C PRO A 85 -21.27 0.96 10.61
N GLU A 86 -22.60 0.78 10.49
CA GLU A 86 -23.14 -0.46 9.96
C GLU A 86 -22.79 -0.59 8.48
N ILE A 87 -22.37 -1.80 8.06
CA ILE A 87 -22.07 -2.13 6.66
C ILE A 87 -23.00 -3.23 6.16
N LYS A 88 -23.25 -3.24 4.86
CA LYS A 88 -23.97 -4.35 4.23
C LYS A 88 -23.14 -5.63 4.35
N PRO A 89 -23.78 -6.80 4.45
CA PRO A 89 -23.08 -8.07 4.45
C PRO A 89 -22.18 -8.22 3.21
N ILE A 90 -20.97 -8.75 3.41
CA ILE A 90 -20.09 -9.14 2.30
C ILE A 90 -20.69 -10.38 1.63
N ALA A 91 -20.86 -10.31 0.32
CA ALA A 91 -21.45 -11.38 -0.47
C ALA A 91 -20.45 -12.50 -0.78
N SER A 92 -19.18 -12.17 -0.90
CA SER A 92 -18.09 -13.11 -1.16
C SER A 92 -17.88 -14.05 0.01
N ASP A 93 -17.81 -15.34 -0.27
CA ASP A 93 -17.40 -16.36 0.70
C ASP A 93 -15.89 -16.30 0.91
N LEU A 94 -15.46 -15.59 1.96
CA LEU A 94 -14.06 -15.35 2.25
C LEU A 94 -13.24 -16.63 2.47
N SER A 95 -13.88 -17.75 2.81
CA SER A 95 -13.18 -19.02 2.99
C SER A 95 -12.51 -19.53 1.71
N LYS A 96 -12.98 -19.09 0.57
CA LYS A 96 -12.49 -19.49 -0.76
C LYS A 96 -11.23 -18.77 -1.23
N TYR A 97 -10.79 -17.73 -0.51
CA TYR A 97 -9.67 -16.89 -0.93
C TYR A 97 -8.48 -17.06 -0.02
N ASP A 98 -7.30 -17.17 -0.59
CA ASP A 98 -6.02 -17.27 0.11
C ASP A 98 -5.45 -15.89 0.42
N VAL A 99 -5.68 -14.94 -0.52
CA VAL A 99 -5.17 -13.58 -0.48
C VAL A 99 -6.32 -12.59 -0.61
N ILE A 100 -6.34 -11.58 0.27
CA ILE A 100 -7.28 -10.46 0.21
C ILE A 100 -6.50 -9.18 0.01
N PHE A 101 -6.69 -8.54 -1.15
CA PHE A 101 -6.29 -7.15 -1.35
C PHE A 101 -7.32 -6.27 -0.67
N LEU A 102 -6.94 -5.58 0.41
CA LEU A 102 -7.85 -4.77 1.20
C LEU A 102 -7.61 -3.28 0.95
N GLY A 103 -8.59 -2.62 0.31
CA GLY A 103 -8.50 -1.23 -0.13
C GLY A 103 -9.27 -0.24 0.72
N TYR A 104 -8.67 0.93 0.99
CA TYR A 104 -9.31 1.99 1.78
C TYR A 104 -8.72 3.37 1.50
N PRO A 105 -9.53 4.44 1.65
CA PRO A 105 -8.98 5.77 1.83
C PRO A 105 -8.42 5.90 3.25
N VAL A 106 -7.28 6.57 3.39
CA VAL A 106 -6.72 6.89 4.72
C VAL A 106 -7.43 8.12 5.28
N TRP A 107 -8.12 7.94 6.40
CA TRP A 107 -8.75 9.00 7.16
C TRP A 107 -8.14 9.08 8.57
N PHE A 108 -7.72 10.27 8.97
CA PHE A 108 -7.09 10.50 10.29
C PHE A 108 -5.91 9.56 10.60
N GLY A 109 -5.13 9.20 9.56
CA GLY A 109 -3.92 8.37 9.68
C GLY A 109 -4.16 6.86 9.71
N THR A 110 -5.40 6.41 9.61
CA THR A 110 -5.78 4.99 9.58
C THR A 110 -6.77 4.69 8.45
N PHE A 111 -7.24 3.46 8.34
CA PHE A 111 -8.27 3.08 7.38
C PHE A 111 -9.63 3.72 7.72
N ALA A 112 -10.44 3.99 6.69
CA ALA A 112 -11.78 4.56 6.85
C ALA A 112 -12.70 3.67 7.70
N PRO A 113 -13.64 4.27 8.49
CA PRO A 113 -14.50 3.54 9.41
C PRO A 113 -15.25 2.34 8.85
N PRO A 114 -15.76 2.32 7.59
CA PRO A 114 -16.38 1.13 7.02
C PRO A 114 -15.46 -0.10 6.95
N VAL A 115 -14.15 0.11 6.71
CA VAL A 115 -13.17 -0.97 6.76
C VAL A 115 -12.92 -1.41 8.21
N GLY A 116 -12.90 -0.47 9.15
CA GLY A 116 -12.86 -0.79 10.57
C GLY A 116 -14.05 -1.65 11.01
N ALA A 117 -15.26 -1.35 10.52
CA ALA A 117 -16.46 -2.16 10.77
C ALA A 117 -16.33 -3.58 10.20
N PHE A 118 -15.85 -3.72 8.97
CA PHE A 118 -15.56 -5.02 8.36
C PHE A 118 -14.58 -5.83 9.21
N LEU A 119 -13.45 -5.24 9.58
CA LEU A 119 -12.40 -5.91 10.36
C LEU A 119 -12.83 -6.28 11.78
N SER A 120 -13.80 -5.55 12.37
CA SER A 120 -14.30 -5.83 13.72
C SER A 120 -15.24 -7.04 13.78
N GLN A 121 -15.86 -7.40 12.67
CA GLN A 121 -16.85 -8.48 12.59
C GLN A 121 -16.37 -9.68 11.76
N THR A 122 -15.12 -9.63 11.26
CA THR A 122 -14.59 -10.66 10.35
C THR A 122 -13.24 -11.15 10.87
N ASP A 123 -13.11 -12.46 11.04
CA ASP A 123 -11.84 -13.11 11.33
C ASP A 123 -11.13 -13.47 10.02
N LEU A 124 -9.95 -12.90 9.82
CA LEU A 124 -9.09 -13.16 8.66
C LEU A 124 -7.87 -14.02 9.01
N SER A 125 -7.94 -14.77 10.11
CA SER A 125 -6.86 -15.66 10.55
C SER A 125 -6.41 -16.61 9.45
N GLY A 126 -5.08 -16.72 9.27
CA GLY A 126 -4.46 -17.58 8.26
C GLY A 126 -4.51 -17.06 6.83
N LYS A 127 -5.11 -15.90 6.57
CA LYS A 127 -5.13 -15.27 5.25
C LYS A 127 -3.97 -14.31 5.07
N LYS A 128 -3.55 -14.11 3.83
CA LYS A 128 -2.63 -13.06 3.42
C LYS A 128 -3.42 -11.81 3.08
N ILE A 129 -3.09 -10.69 3.69
CA ILE A 129 -3.73 -9.40 3.42
C ILE A 129 -2.72 -8.47 2.77
N VAL A 130 -3.05 -7.97 1.58
CA VAL A 130 -2.27 -6.97 0.86
C VAL A 130 -3.03 -5.64 0.94
N PRO A 131 -2.65 -4.73 1.85
CA PRO A 131 -3.33 -3.45 1.96
C PRO A 131 -3.00 -2.54 0.78
N PHE A 132 -4.00 -1.79 0.30
CA PHE A 132 -3.77 -0.70 -0.62
C PHE A 132 -4.63 0.50 -0.25
N CYS A 133 -4.09 1.71 -0.42
CA CYS A 133 -4.83 2.88 0.02
C CYS A 133 -4.64 4.10 -0.86
N SER A 134 -5.64 4.98 -0.81
CA SER A 134 -5.56 6.33 -1.33
C SER A 134 -5.51 7.33 -0.17
N PHE A 135 -4.76 8.41 -0.33
CA PHE A 135 -4.58 9.41 0.73
C PHE A 135 -4.29 10.82 0.17
N GLY A 136 -4.43 11.82 1.02
CA GLY A 136 -4.00 13.18 0.72
C GLY A 136 -2.48 13.34 0.79
N SER A 137 -1.85 12.90 1.89
CA SER A 137 -0.40 13.07 2.10
C SER A 137 0.36 11.79 2.44
N GLY A 138 -0.29 10.79 3.04
CA GLY A 138 0.35 9.56 3.49
C GLY A 138 -0.55 8.76 4.42
N GLY A 139 0.02 7.82 5.17
CA GLY A 139 -0.68 7.02 6.17
C GLY A 139 -0.76 5.53 5.86
N LEU A 140 -0.08 5.05 4.81
CA LEU A 140 -0.02 3.61 4.53
C LEU A 140 0.62 2.86 5.71
N GLU A 141 1.78 3.31 6.17
CA GLU A 141 2.54 2.63 7.21
C GLU A 141 1.78 2.58 8.55
N SER A 142 1.14 3.71 8.95
CA SER A 142 0.33 3.75 10.17
C SER A 142 -0.93 2.90 10.08
N SER A 143 -1.63 2.96 8.95
CA SER A 143 -2.83 2.15 8.74
C SER A 143 -2.54 0.64 8.63
N MET A 144 -1.38 0.25 8.10
CA MET A 144 -0.92 -1.14 8.10
C MET A 144 -0.64 -1.65 9.51
N LYS A 145 -0.07 -0.81 10.38
CA LYS A 145 0.12 -1.14 11.79
C LYS A 145 -1.21 -1.39 12.49
N ASP A 146 -2.17 -0.48 12.31
CA ASP A 146 -3.51 -0.63 12.88
C ASP A 146 -4.22 -1.88 12.34
N LEU A 147 -4.02 -2.21 11.06
CA LEU A 147 -4.54 -3.43 10.45
C LEU A 147 -3.95 -4.69 11.09
N ALA A 148 -2.63 -4.72 11.31
CA ALA A 148 -1.98 -5.84 11.99
C ALA A 148 -2.46 -6.01 13.45
N GLU A 149 -2.72 -4.90 14.15
CA GLU A 149 -3.31 -4.95 15.50
C GLU A 149 -4.75 -5.49 15.51
N LYS A 150 -5.53 -5.19 14.47
CA LYS A 150 -6.92 -5.67 14.33
C LYS A 150 -7.01 -7.13 13.87
N GLN A 151 -6.03 -7.60 13.11
CA GLN A 151 -5.99 -8.96 12.54
C GLN A 151 -4.65 -9.64 12.87
N PRO A 152 -4.36 -9.91 14.14
CA PRO A 152 -3.05 -10.39 14.60
C PRO A 152 -2.68 -11.80 14.09
N ASN A 153 -3.66 -12.56 13.62
CA ASN A 153 -3.46 -13.91 13.09
C ASN A 153 -3.47 -13.95 11.55
N ALA A 154 -3.56 -12.82 10.87
CA ALA A 154 -3.39 -12.71 9.44
C ALA A 154 -1.95 -12.32 9.09
N GLU A 155 -1.49 -12.72 7.91
CA GLU A 155 -0.20 -12.28 7.37
C GLU A 155 -0.38 -10.97 6.60
N ILE A 156 0.12 -9.85 7.15
CA ILE A 156 0.06 -8.56 6.47
C ILE A 156 1.26 -8.42 5.55
N LEU A 157 1.03 -8.44 4.26
CA LEU A 157 2.05 -8.28 3.24
C LEU A 157 2.34 -6.78 2.96
N PRO A 158 3.47 -6.46 2.28
CA PRO A 158 3.74 -5.10 1.84
C PRO A 158 2.56 -4.52 1.05
N GLY A 159 2.21 -3.27 1.33
CA GLY A 159 1.06 -2.61 0.74
C GLY A 159 1.42 -1.55 -0.31
N TYR A 160 0.40 -1.10 -1.04
CA TYR A 160 0.50 0.00 -2.00
C TYR A 160 -0.28 1.23 -1.52
N GLY A 161 0.28 2.41 -1.74
CA GLY A 161 -0.39 3.65 -1.37
C GLY A 161 -0.15 4.77 -2.38
N VAL A 162 -1.22 5.49 -2.73
CA VAL A 162 -1.16 6.56 -3.72
C VAL A 162 -1.87 7.83 -3.23
N ARG A 163 -1.28 8.98 -3.53
CA ARG A 163 -1.96 10.26 -3.31
C ARG A 163 -3.13 10.44 -4.28
N ALA A 164 -4.24 10.98 -3.76
CA ALA A 164 -5.40 11.33 -4.59
C ALA A 164 -5.06 12.25 -5.77
N ALA A 165 -4.02 13.08 -5.64
CA ALA A 165 -3.52 13.96 -6.71
C ALA A 165 -2.65 13.24 -7.77
N ARG A 166 -2.41 11.92 -7.65
CA ARG A 166 -1.52 11.15 -8.52
C ARG A 166 -2.22 9.91 -9.12
N MET A 167 -3.52 9.96 -9.27
CA MET A 167 -4.28 8.80 -9.78
C MET A 167 -3.87 8.39 -11.19
N ASP A 168 -3.32 9.30 -12.00
CA ASP A 168 -2.81 9.00 -13.34
C ASP A 168 -1.60 8.04 -13.32
N ALA A 169 -0.86 7.97 -12.21
CA ALA A 169 0.26 7.05 -12.03
C ALA A 169 -0.17 5.61 -11.71
N VAL A 170 -1.42 5.40 -11.28
CA VAL A 170 -1.94 4.12 -10.77
C VAL A 170 -1.70 2.95 -11.72
N PRO A 171 -2.01 3.02 -13.03
CA PRO A 171 -1.84 1.85 -13.89
C PRO A 171 -0.40 1.34 -13.94
N LYS A 172 0.57 2.26 -14.00
CA LYS A 172 1.99 1.93 -14.03
C LYS A 172 2.49 1.44 -12.67
N GLU A 173 2.13 2.16 -11.60
CA GLU A 173 2.59 1.83 -10.26
C GLU A 173 2.01 0.51 -9.75
N ILE A 174 0.77 0.16 -10.12
CA ILE A 174 0.18 -1.13 -9.78
C ILE A 174 0.87 -2.26 -10.53
N GLU A 175 1.23 -2.09 -11.80
CA GLU A 175 2.00 -3.08 -12.54
C GLU A 175 3.34 -3.36 -11.86
N GLN A 176 4.07 -2.32 -11.50
CA GLN A 176 5.34 -2.42 -10.78
C GLN A 176 5.14 -3.11 -9.43
N PHE A 177 4.16 -2.67 -8.65
CA PHE A 177 3.85 -3.23 -7.34
C PHE A 177 3.53 -4.73 -7.40
N LEU A 178 2.65 -5.14 -8.30
CA LEU A 178 2.26 -6.55 -8.47
C LEU A 178 3.42 -7.42 -8.97
N THR A 179 4.28 -6.87 -9.85
CA THR A 179 5.49 -7.56 -10.32
C THR A 179 6.48 -7.78 -9.19
N VAL A 180 6.80 -6.72 -8.43
CA VAL A 180 7.75 -6.79 -7.29
C VAL A 180 7.25 -7.72 -6.19
N SER A 181 5.93 -7.71 -5.97
CA SER A 181 5.29 -8.56 -4.96
C SER A 181 5.05 -10.00 -5.43
N GLY A 182 5.43 -10.34 -6.67
CA GLY A 182 5.33 -11.70 -7.23
C GLY A 182 3.92 -12.16 -7.59
N PHE A 183 2.96 -11.23 -7.71
CA PHE A 183 1.60 -11.56 -8.12
C PHE A 183 1.42 -11.67 -9.64
N ILE A 184 2.27 -11.01 -10.41
CA ILE A 184 2.32 -11.15 -11.88
C ILE A 184 3.75 -11.40 -12.32
N GLU A 185 3.90 -12.08 -13.46
CA GLU A 185 5.20 -12.29 -14.08
C GLU A 185 5.74 -10.97 -14.63
N GLY A 186 7.06 -10.77 -14.54
CA GLY A 186 7.74 -9.59 -15.04
C GLY A 186 9.10 -9.41 -14.40
N ALA A 187 9.83 -8.41 -14.87
CA ALA A 187 11.09 -7.98 -14.26
C ALA A 187 10.98 -6.49 -13.94
N TYR A 188 11.16 -6.15 -12.68
CA TYR A 188 11.29 -4.78 -12.22
C TYR A 188 12.56 -4.64 -11.40
N VAL A 189 13.41 -3.70 -11.78
CA VAL A 189 14.62 -3.40 -11.04
C VAL A 189 14.26 -2.43 -9.93
N LEU A 190 14.31 -2.90 -8.69
CA LEU A 190 14.14 -2.02 -7.54
C LEU A 190 15.24 -0.95 -7.53
N PRO A 191 14.88 0.31 -7.26
CA PRO A 191 15.88 1.34 -7.06
C PRO A 191 16.81 0.96 -5.89
N GLU A 192 18.06 1.40 -5.97
CA GLU A 192 18.99 1.29 -4.83
C GLU A 192 18.45 2.00 -3.60
N ASP A 193 18.91 1.63 -2.42
CA ASP A 193 18.57 2.34 -1.20
C ASP A 193 19.05 3.80 -1.28
N PHE A 194 18.38 4.68 -0.52
CA PHE A 194 18.84 6.06 -0.42
C PHE A 194 20.23 6.10 0.24
N PRO A 195 21.17 6.88 -0.32
CA PRO A 195 22.44 7.12 0.33
C PRO A 195 22.27 7.92 1.63
N GLU A 196 23.39 8.17 2.32
CA GLU A 196 23.40 9.05 3.48
C GLU A 196 22.89 10.46 3.12
N GLN A 197 22.04 11.01 3.98
CA GLN A 197 21.48 12.35 3.77
C GLN A 197 22.54 13.43 4.03
N HIS A 198 22.47 14.50 3.25
CA HIS A 198 23.29 15.70 3.41
C HIS A 198 22.41 16.94 3.60
N PRO A 199 22.97 18.08 4.09
CA PRO A 199 22.24 19.33 4.18
C PRO A 199 21.70 19.77 2.82
N VAL A 200 20.47 20.28 2.79
CA VAL A 200 19.80 20.72 1.56
C VAL A 200 20.52 21.90 0.92
N SER A 201 20.89 21.80 -0.33
CA SER A 201 21.37 22.91 -1.17
C SER A 201 20.23 23.82 -1.61
N ALA A 202 20.56 24.98 -2.20
CA ALA A 202 19.55 25.92 -2.72
C ALA A 202 18.69 25.30 -3.83
N ASP A 203 19.31 24.52 -4.74
CA ASP A 203 18.60 23.87 -5.85
C ASP A 203 17.64 22.78 -5.33
N GLU A 204 18.09 21.99 -4.36
CA GLU A 204 17.26 20.95 -3.74
C GLU A 204 16.11 21.52 -2.90
N ALA A 205 16.34 22.67 -2.24
CA ALA A 205 15.28 23.41 -1.55
C ALA A 205 14.22 23.89 -2.56
N ALA A 206 14.63 24.38 -3.73
CA ALA A 206 13.69 24.77 -4.78
C ALA A 206 12.87 23.57 -5.33
N ILE A 207 13.48 22.39 -5.43
CA ILE A 207 12.76 21.14 -5.79
C ILE A 207 11.71 20.81 -4.73
N PHE A 208 12.10 20.88 -3.45
CA PHE A 208 11.17 20.63 -2.34
C PHE A 208 10.00 21.62 -2.37
N ASP A 209 10.29 22.91 -2.40
CA ASP A 209 9.29 23.97 -2.39
C ASP A 209 8.33 23.85 -3.57
N ALA A 210 8.83 23.58 -4.78
CA ALA A 210 8.02 23.38 -5.97
C ALA A 210 7.12 22.12 -5.88
N ALA A 211 7.59 21.07 -5.20
CA ALA A 211 6.82 19.82 -5.04
C ALA A 211 5.66 19.96 -4.05
N VAL A 212 5.84 20.78 -3.01
CA VAL A 212 4.82 20.97 -1.94
C VAL A 212 3.95 22.21 -2.17
N ASP A 213 4.27 23.01 -3.16
CA ASP A 213 3.51 24.20 -3.50
C ASP A 213 2.03 23.89 -3.73
N GLY A 214 1.18 24.74 -3.17
CA GLY A 214 -0.28 24.56 -3.27
C GLY A 214 -0.88 23.41 -2.45
N TYR A 215 -0.06 22.70 -1.63
CA TYR A 215 -0.60 21.66 -0.72
C TYR A 215 -0.81 22.22 0.70
N PRO A 216 -2.06 22.57 1.08
CA PRO A 216 -2.34 23.33 2.30
C PRO A 216 -2.07 22.56 3.59
N MET A 217 -1.98 21.21 3.51
CA MET A 217 -1.79 20.36 4.70
C MET A 217 -0.32 20.13 5.06
N LEU A 218 0.62 20.74 4.35
CA LEU A 218 2.05 20.60 4.60
C LEU A 218 2.72 21.99 4.62
N ASN A 219 3.02 22.49 5.80
CA ASN A 219 3.86 23.66 5.99
C ASN A 219 5.20 23.19 6.58
N ALA A 220 6.18 22.92 5.75
CA ALA A 220 7.43 22.31 6.20
C ALA A 220 8.64 22.94 5.52
N LYS A 221 9.77 22.89 6.21
CA LYS A 221 11.07 23.34 5.69
C LYS A 221 12.02 22.16 5.60
N ALA A 222 12.55 21.89 4.41
CA ALA A 222 13.56 20.87 4.20
C ALA A 222 14.86 21.18 4.96
N ILE A 223 15.45 20.14 5.58
CA ILE A 223 16.68 20.24 6.39
C ILE A 223 17.79 19.42 5.73
N THR A 224 17.53 18.13 5.47
CA THR A 224 18.46 17.23 4.80
C THR A 224 17.78 16.50 3.66
N VAL A 225 18.56 15.96 2.74
CA VAL A 225 18.07 15.25 1.58
C VAL A 225 19.02 14.12 1.19
N ALA A 226 18.46 13.04 0.69
CA ALA A 226 19.13 12.05 -0.14
C ALA A 226 18.38 11.89 -1.45
N SER A 227 19.09 11.53 -2.51
CA SER A 227 18.47 11.25 -3.81
C SER A 227 18.96 9.91 -4.35
N ARG A 228 18.11 9.28 -5.17
CA ARG A 228 18.44 8.07 -5.90
C ARG A 228 17.88 8.08 -7.31
N ALA A 229 18.55 7.41 -8.22
CA ALA A 229 18.03 7.22 -9.57
C ALA A 229 16.86 6.22 -9.55
N ILE A 230 15.85 6.51 -10.33
CA ILE A 230 14.75 5.59 -10.65
C ILE A 230 14.61 5.54 -12.19
N PRO A 231 13.97 4.52 -12.76
CA PRO A 231 13.84 4.41 -14.23
C PRO A 231 13.26 5.66 -14.90
N GLU A 232 12.38 6.37 -14.20
CA GLU A 232 11.65 7.54 -14.70
C GLU A 232 12.37 8.87 -14.45
N GLY A 233 13.39 8.92 -13.58
CA GLY A 233 14.05 10.16 -13.20
C GLY A 233 14.82 10.06 -11.90
N ILE A 234 14.54 10.95 -10.96
CA ILE A 234 15.19 11.01 -9.65
C ILE A 234 14.13 11.04 -8.54
N GLU A 235 14.31 10.21 -7.54
CA GLU A 235 13.54 10.26 -6.31
C GLU A 235 14.37 10.88 -5.19
N TYR A 236 13.77 11.83 -4.48
CA TYR A 236 14.35 12.52 -3.33
C TYR A 236 13.64 12.11 -2.04
N LEU A 237 14.41 11.91 -0.99
CA LEU A 237 13.93 11.75 0.38
C LEU A 237 14.41 12.95 1.20
N PHE A 238 13.52 13.89 1.45
CA PHE A 238 13.78 15.01 2.33
C PHE A 238 13.41 14.67 3.78
N THR A 239 14.30 15.02 4.71
CA THR A 239 13.93 15.24 6.09
C THR A 239 13.58 16.71 6.24
N ALA A 240 12.37 17.00 6.70
CA ALA A 240 11.84 18.33 6.81
C ALA A 240 11.28 18.59 8.22
N LYS A 241 11.33 19.81 8.67
CA LYS A 241 10.72 20.25 9.92
C LYS A 241 9.32 20.79 9.63
N ASP A 242 8.31 20.22 10.29
CA ASP A 242 6.95 20.73 10.25
C ASP A 242 6.92 22.10 10.95
N MET A 243 6.29 23.06 10.30
CA MET A 243 6.23 24.45 10.76
C MET A 243 4.82 24.77 11.27
N PRO A 244 4.69 25.69 12.23
CA PRO A 244 3.37 26.15 12.67
C PRO A 244 2.53 26.66 11.50
N ARG A 245 1.25 26.41 11.57
CA ARG A 245 0.30 26.87 10.53
C ARG A 245 -0.45 28.09 11.03
N GLU A 246 -0.50 29.10 10.19
CA GLU A 246 -1.23 30.33 10.49
C GLU A 246 -2.76 30.12 10.47
N ASP A 247 -3.24 29.23 9.57
CA ASP A 247 -4.66 28.87 9.43
C ASP A 247 -5.20 27.95 10.52
N ASN A 248 -4.30 27.24 11.22
CA ASN A 248 -4.67 26.37 12.35
C ASN A 248 -3.62 26.42 13.49
N PRO A 249 -3.52 27.52 14.23
CA PRO A 249 -2.49 27.70 15.27
C PRO A 249 -2.66 26.76 16.49
N LYS A 250 -3.79 26.06 16.59
CA LYS A 250 -4.05 25.08 17.66
C LYS A 250 -3.47 23.70 17.34
N MET A 251 -3.12 23.44 16.09
CA MET A 251 -2.50 22.18 15.71
C MET A 251 -0.97 22.29 15.89
N PRO A 252 -0.40 21.57 16.87
CA PRO A 252 1.04 21.61 17.08
C PRO A 252 1.76 21.00 15.88
N PRO A 253 2.96 21.50 15.51
CA PRO A 253 3.78 20.90 14.49
C PRO A 253 4.07 19.43 14.82
N ALA A 254 4.07 18.57 13.81
CA ALA A 254 4.33 17.13 13.95
C ALA A 254 5.81 16.81 14.26
N GLY A 255 6.69 17.80 14.25
CA GLY A 255 8.12 17.61 14.45
C GLY A 255 8.87 17.39 13.15
N GLU A 256 9.57 16.27 13.04
CA GLU A 256 10.33 15.90 11.86
C GLU A 256 9.48 15.05 10.90
N LEU A 257 9.55 15.35 9.62
CA LEU A 257 8.80 14.69 8.55
C LEU A 257 9.77 14.10 7.53
N LYS A 258 9.42 12.95 6.97
CA LYS A 258 10.05 12.42 5.76
C LYS A 258 9.14 12.68 4.58
N VAL A 259 9.63 13.47 3.61
CA VAL A 259 8.88 13.86 2.41
C VAL A 259 9.54 13.27 1.19
N TYR A 260 8.79 12.48 0.43
CA TYR A 260 9.27 11.86 -0.81
C TYR A 260 8.82 12.70 -1.99
N VAL A 261 9.75 13.02 -2.87
CA VAL A 261 9.52 13.84 -4.07
C VAL A 261 10.13 13.12 -5.27
N THR A 262 9.36 12.98 -6.33
CA THR A 262 9.84 12.45 -7.62
C THR A 262 9.96 13.58 -8.64
N VAL A 263 11.07 13.59 -9.37
CA VAL A 263 11.30 14.46 -10.51
C VAL A 263 11.52 13.57 -11.73
N GLU A 264 10.49 13.40 -12.54
CA GLU A 264 10.61 12.72 -13.83
C GLU A 264 11.28 13.61 -14.86
N LYS A 265 11.83 13.00 -15.91
CA LYS A 265 12.49 13.73 -16.98
C LYS A 265 11.52 14.74 -17.62
N ASP A 266 11.94 15.98 -17.72
CA ASP A 266 11.17 17.08 -18.33
C ASP A 266 9.84 17.41 -17.60
N ALA A 267 9.66 16.93 -16.35
CA ALA A 267 8.48 17.17 -15.53
C ALA A 267 8.79 18.04 -14.30
N LYS A 268 7.74 18.62 -13.73
CA LYS A 268 7.84 19.33 -12.46
C LYS A 268 8.01 18.34 -11.30
N PRO A 269 8.68 18.77 -10.21
CA PRO A 269 8.75 17.98 -8.99
C PRO A 269 7.34 17.61 -8.49
N VAL A 270 7.16 16.36 -8.11
CA VAL A 270 5.89 15.83 -7.60
C VAL A 270 6.10 15.23 -6.20
N PHE A 271 5.43 15.78 -5.23
CA PHE A 271 5.35 15.23 -3.91
C PHE A 271 4.54 13.91 -3.92
N THR A 272 5.13 12.82 -3.47
CA THR A 272 4.54 11.48 -3.53
C THR A 272 3.93 11.03 -2.22
N LYS A 273 4.61 11.21 -1.09
CA LYS A 273 4.08 10.92 0.25
C LYS A 273 4.83 11.65 1.36
N VAL A 274 4.18 11.79 2.50
CA VAL A 274 4.78 12.18 3.79
C VAL A 274 4.67 11.03 4.78
N VAL A 275 5.76 10.78 5.50
CA VAL A 275 5.79 9.90 6.68
C VAL A 275 6.08 10.78 7.91
N ARG A 276 5.23 10.65 8.95
CA ARG A 276 5.29 11.39 10.20
C ARG A 276 5.74 10.50 11.34
#